data_b34f1dd3cf64c979108889edc05c48b8
#
_entry.id   b34f1dd3cf64c979108889edc05c48b8
#
_cell.length_a   1.000
_cell.length_b   1.000
_cell.length_c   1.000
_cell.angle_alpha   90.00
_cell.angle_beta   90.00
_cell.angle_gamma   90.00
#
_symmetry.space_group_name_H-M   'P 1'
#
loop_
_entity.id
_entity.type
_entity.pdbx_description
1 polymer ?
#
loop_
_entity_poly.entity_id
_entity_poly.type
_entity_poly.pdbx_seq_one_letter_code
_entity_poly.pdbx_strand_id
1 'polypeptide(L)'
;IYYTSGNYEAFVTPEKPKGIEEKHAYLVGSGLASLAAACFLVRDAQMPGENIHILEAMDIAGGACDGILDSTRGYIMRGGREMENHFECLWDLFRSVPSLEKPGLSVLDEYYRLNKEDPNYSLCRATENRGQDAHTDGKFNLSQEGVMQIMKLFFTKDEDLYDKRIDEVFDDEVFNSNFWLYWRTMFAFEN
;
A
#
# COMPACT_ATOMS: atom_id res chain seq x y z
N ILE A 1 17.86 -9.78 -2.23
CA ILE A 1 16.99 -8.77 -1.61
C ILE A 1 17.86 -7.55 -1.38
N TYR A 2 17.50 -6.43 -2.00
CA TYR A 2 18.22 -5.17 -1.80
C TYR A 2 17.48 -4.42 -0.69
N TYR A 3 18.19 -4.16 0.39
CA TYR A 3 17.72 -3.25 1.42
C TYR A 3 18.27 -1.86 1.11
N THR A 4 17.40 -0.88 0.96
CA THR A 4 17.84 0.49 0.88
C THR A 4 17.73 1.13 2.26
N SER A 5 18.49 2.19 2.48
CA SER A 5 18.43 2.93 3.77
C SER A 5 17.22 3.85 3.90
N GLY A 6 16.34 3.85 2.91
CA GLY A 6 15.23 4.80 2.82
C GLY A 6 15.67 6.23 2.52
N ASN A 7 16.90 6.43 2.11
CA ASN A 7 17.41 7.74 1.72
C ASN A 7 17.68 7.77 0.20
N TYR A 8 16.60 7.79 -0.56
CA TYR A 8 16.64 7.85 -2.01
C TYR A 8 17.45 9.06 -2.53
N GLU A 9 17.31 10.22 -1.91
CA GLU A 9 18.02 11.45 -2.27
C GLU A 9 19.54 11.32 -2.14
N ALA A 10 20.04 10.48 -1.24
CA ALA A 10 21.47 10.24 -1.09
C ALA A 10 22.07 9.46 -2.27
N PHE A 11 21.25 8.70 -3.00
CA PHE A 11 21.68 7.88 -4.12
C PHE A 11 21.38 8.49 -5.49
N VAL A 12 20.45 9.45 -5.55
CA VAL A 12 20.01 10.08 -6.79
C VAL A 12 20.08 11.59 -6.63
N THR A 13 21.08 12.17 -7.28
CA THR A 13 21.12 13.62 -7.52
C THR A 13 20.81 13.84 -8.99
N PRO A 14 19.55 14.06 -9.34
CA PRO A 14 19.15 14.18 -10.72
C PRO A 14 19.67 15.49 -11.31
N GLU A 15 20.32 15.39 -12.46
CA GLU A 15 20.67 16.56 -13.26
C GLU A 15 19.52 16.88 -14.21
N LYS A 16 19.24 18.17 -14.37
CA LYS A 16 18.23 18.64 -15.33
C LYS A 16 18.59 18.18 -16.75
N PRO A 17 17.75 17.39 -17.43
CA PRO A 17 18.02 16.96 -18.80
C PRO A 17 18.01 18.13 -19.79
N LYS A 18 18.92 18.08 -20.77
CA LYS A 18 18.95 19.12 -21.82
C LYS A 18 17.65 19.11 -22.64
N GLY A 19 17.10 20.28 -22.88
CA GLY A 19 15.92 20.46 -23.71
C GLY A 19 14.63 19.92 -23.07
N ILE A 20 14.60 19.77 -21.75
CA ILE A 20 13.43 19.30 -21.03
C ILE A 20 12.25 20.26 -21.17
N GLU A 21 12.54 21.56 -21.37
CA GLU A 21 11.57 22.61 -21.55
C GLU A 21 10.76 22.47 -22.86
N GLU A 22 11.35 21.78 -23.85
CA GLU A 22 10.72 21.56 -25.16
C GLU A 22 10.01 20.20 -25.25
N LYS A 23 10.12 19.36 -24.19
CA LYS A 23 9.52 18.04 -24.16
C LYS A 23 8.15 18.07 -23.49
N HIS A 24 7.27 17.21 -23.95
CA HIS A 24 5.96 16.99 -23.36
C HIS A 24 5.86 15.56 -22.83
N ALA A 25 5.25 15.41 -21.66
CA ALA A 25 4.93 14.11 -21.06
C ALA A 25 3.43 13.88 -21.10
N TYR A 26 3.02 12.72 -21.59
CA TYR A 26 1.63 12.28 -21.62
C TYR A 26 1.48 11.04 -20.74
N LEU A 27 0.76 11.20 -19.64
CA LEU A 27 0.52 10.14 -18.66
C LEU A 27 -0.92 9.66 -18.81
N VAL A 28 -1.09 8.38 -19.12
CA VAL A 28 -2.42 7.78 -19.35
C VAL A 28 -2.96 7.21 -18.05
N GLY A 29 -4.08 7.76 -17.60
CA GLY A 29 -4.66 7.51 -16.29
C GLY A 29 -4.03 8.36 -15.19
N SER A 30 -4.78 8.60 -14.11
CA SER A 30 -4.35 9.37 -12.94
C SER A 30 -4.18 8.51 -11.68
N GLY A 31 -3.79 7.24 -11.85
CA GLY A 31 -3.41 6.39 -10.72
C GLY A 31 -2.10 6.82 -10.06
N LEU A 32 -1.74 6.21 -8.94
CA LEU A 32 -0.55 6.59 -8.15
C LEU A 32 0.74 6.63 -8.97
N ALA A 33 0.92 5.71 -9.91
CA ALA A 33 2.11 5.67 -10.75
C ALA A 33 2.24 6.92 -11.63
N SER A 34 1.15 7.35 -12.28
CA SER A 34 1.14 8.56 -13.11
C SER A 34 1.30 9.83 -12.28
N LEU A 35 0.61 9.91 -11.13
CA LEU A 35 0.73 11.06 -10.24
C LEU A 35 2.16 11.17 -9.67
N ALA A 36 2.76 10.07 -9.25
CA ALA A 36 4.14 10.04 -8.80
C ALA A 36 5.10 10.43 -9.92
N ALA A 37 4.91 9.89 -11.13
CA ALA A 37 5.73 10.26 -12.29
C ALA A 37 5.65 11.75 -12.60
N ALA A 38 4.46 12.35 -12.55
CA ALA A 38 4.29 13.79 -12.73
C ALA A 38 5.08 14.61 -11.69
N CYS A 39 5.00 14.20 -10.42
CA CYS A 39 5.75 14.85 -9.33
C CYS A 39 7.26 14.75 -9.55
N PHE A 40 7.78 13.59 -9.93
CA PHE A 40 9.21 13.41 -10.21
C PHE A 40 9.65 14.17 -11.46
N LEU A 41 8.82 14.27 -12.49
CA LEU A 41 9.12 15.09 -13.68
C LEU A 41 9.25 16.56 -13.31
N VAL A 42 8.38 17.09 -12.46
CA VAL A 42 8.48 18.48 -11.99
C VAL A 42 9.68 18.66 -11.07
N ARG A 43 9.81 17.82 -10.04
CA ARG A 43 10.79 17.99 -8.97
C ARG A 43 12.22 17.71 -9.45
N ASP A 44 12.39 16.57 -10.11
CA ASP A 44 13.72 16.02 -10.40
C ASP A 44 14.17 16.37 -11.83
N ALA A 45 13.32 16.19 -12.82
CA ALA A 45 13.64 16.57 -14.20
C ALA A 45 13.45 18.06 -14.47
N GLN A 46 12.83 18.82 -13.58
CA GLN A 46 12.52 20.24 -13.74
C GLN A 46 11.76 20.53 -15.05
N MET A 47 10.87 19.61 -15.43
CA MET A 47 9.97 19.79 -16.55
C MET A 47 8.92 20.83 -16.20
N PRO A 48 8.63 21.81 -17.11
CA PRO A 48 7.52 22.75 -16.90
C PRO A 48 6.19 22.01 -16.73
N GLY A 49 5.40 22.42 -15.73
CA GLY A 49 4.13 21.76 -15.43
C GLY A 49 3.12 21.81 -16.58
N GLU A 50 3.15 22.87 -17.39
CA GLU A 50 2.34 23.00 -18.60
C GLU A 50 2.67 21.97 -19.68
N ASN A 51 3.83 21.34 -19.62
CA ASN A 51 4.25 20.29 -20.54
C ASN A 51 3.89 18.88 -20.05
N ILE A 52 3.25 18.75 -18.87
CA ILE A 52 2.84 17.46 -18.30
C ILE A 52 1.33 17.33 -18.43
N HIS A 53 0.90 16.33 -19.20
CA HIS A 53 -0.51 16.08 -19.52
C HIS A 53 -0.94 14.75 -18.91
N ILE A 54 -1.86 14.80 -17.93
CA ILE A 54 -2.45 13.60 -17.35
C ILE A 54 -3.83 13.39 -17.99
N LEU A 55 -3.99 12.27 -18.68
CA LEU A 55 -5.21 11.93 -19.41
C LEU A 55 -6.02 10.93 -18.55
N GLU A 56 -7.06 11.44 -17.89
CA GLU A 56 -7.96 10.65 -17.04
C GLU A 56 -9.34 10.58 -17.67
N ALA A 57 -9.93 9.38 -17.69
CA ALA A 57 -11.26 9.14 -18.23
C ALA A 57 -12.39 9.37 -17.21
N MET A 58 -12.05 9.38 -15.92
CA MET A 58 -13.01 9.55 -14.83
C MET A 58 -12.93 10.97 -14.24
N ASP A 59 -13.98 11.38 -13.60
CA ASP A 59 -14.08 12.71 -12.97
C ASP A 59 -13.23 12.84 -11.67
N ILE A 60 -12.67 11.74 -11.18
CA ILE A 60 -11.87 11.70 -9.96
C ILE A 60 -10.50 11.09 -10.25
N ALA A 61 -9.45 11.75 -9.77
CA ALA A 61 -8.09 11.23 -9.84
C ALA A 61 -7.81 10.21 -8.74
N GLY A 62 -6.75 9.40 -8.93
CA GLY A 62 -6.28 8.45 -7.93
C GLY A 62 -6.34 6.99 -8.39
N GLY A 63 -7.05 6.68 -9.46
CA GLY A 63 -7.20 5.34 -9.97
C GLY A 63 -7.81 4.39 -8.93
N ALA A 64 -7.17 3.25 -8.66
CA ALA A 64 -7.63 2.30 -7.63
C ALA A 64 -7.50 2.85 -6.20
N CYS A 65 -6.75 3.93 -6.00
CA CYS A 65 -6.58 4.60 -4.72
C CYS A 65 -7.49 5.82 -4.54
N ASP A 66 -8.50 5.97 -5.36
CA ASP A 66 -9.53 6.98 -5.18
C ASP A 66 -10.32 6.80 -3.88
N GLY A 67 -11.03 7.82 -3.49
CA GLY A 67 -11.94 7.80 -2.35
C GLY A 67 -12.98 8.88 -2.53
N ILE A 68 -14.12 8.70 -1.88
CA ILE A 68 -15.20 9.68 -1.87
C ILE A 68 -15.57 10.06 -0.44
N LEU A 69 -15.98 11.29 -0.28
CA LEU A 69 -16.61 11.76 0.94
C LEU A 69 -18.13 11.75 0.75
N ASP A 70 -18.81 10.83 1.43
CA ASP A 70 -20.25 10.80 1.51
C ASP A 70 -20.72 11.54 2.76
N SER A 71 -21.69 12.44 2.63
CA SER A 71 -22.17 13.29 3.74
C SER A 71 -22.79 12.53 4.89
N THR A 72 -23.25 11.30 4.65
CA THR A 72 -23.92 10.47 5.66
C THR A 72 -23.06 9.30 6.15
N ARG A 73 -22.15 8.81 5.31
CA ARG A 73 -21.32 7.62 5.56
C ARG A 73 -19.87 7.95 5.89
N GLY A 74 -19.44 9.19 5.68
CA GLY A 74 -18.05 9.59 5.83
C GLY A 74 -17.20 9.22 4.63
N TYR A 75 -15.92 8.98 4.87
CA TYR A 75 -14.98 8.60 3.81
C TYR A 75 -15.17 7.14 3.41
N ILE A 76 -15.35 6.93 2.11
CA ILE A 76 -15.48 5.59 1.51
C ILE A 76 -14.31 5.39 0.56
N MET A 77 -13.60 4.29 0.74
CA MET A 77 -12.48 3.91 -0.12
C MET A 77 -12.51 2.40 -0.39
N ARG A 78 -11.89 2.01 -1.49
CA ARG A 78 -11.80 0.60 -1.91
C ARG A 78 -10.60 -0.07 -1.26
N GLY A 79 -10.84 -1.21 -0.63
CA GLY A 79 -9.80 -2.07 -0.07
C GLY A 79 -8.99 -1.47 1.07
N GLY A 80 -8.09 -2.25 1.61
CA GLY A 80 -7.07 -1.82 2.57
C GLY A 80 -5.94 -1.05 1.86
N ARG A 81 -5.33 -0.12 2.58
CA ARG A 81 -4.24 0.73 2.09
C ARG A 81 -3.14 0.76 3.12
N GLU A 82 -2.49 -0.38 3.25
CA GLU A 82 -1.38 -0.54 4.16
C GLU A 82 -0.09 -0.01 3.53
N MET A 83 0.76 0.55 4.36
CA MET A 83 2.07 1.05 3.98
C MET A 83 3.12 0.44 4.92
N GLU A 84 4.30 0.19 4.38
CA GLU A 84 5.41 -0.34 5.17
C GLU A 84 6.62 0.58 5.13
N ASN A 85 7.56 0.35 6.05
CA ASN A 85 8.74 1.20 6.22
C ASN A 85 9.70 1.20 5.02
N HIS A 86 9.56 0.24 4.10
CA HIS A 86 10.44 0.09 2.94
C HIS A 86 9.84 0.60 1.62
N PHE A 87 8.79 1.39 1.68
CA PHE A 87 8.27 2.12 0.52
C PHE A 87 9.05 3.41 0.28
N GLU A 88 10.36 3.29 0.09
CA GLU A 88 11.28 4.42 0.06
C GLU A 88 10.91 5.50 -0.97
N CYS A 89 10.55 5.08 -2.18
CA CYS A 89 10.13 6.01 -3.23
C CYS A 89 8.85 6.77 -2.85
N LEU A 90 7.92 6.11 -2.13
CA LEU A 90 6.70 6.74 -1.66
C LEU A 90 6.99 7.75 -0.55
N TRP A 91 7.82 7.38 0.41
CA TRP A 91 8.22 8.28 1.50
C TRP A 91 9.01 9.49 1.01
N ASP A 92 9.91 9.28 0.02
CA ASP A 92 10.61 10.37 -0.64
C ASP A 92 9.64 11.32 -1.36
N LEU A 93 8.68 10.78 -2.09
CA LEU A 93 7.62 11.57 -2.72
C LEU A 93 6.81 12.34 -1.69
N PHE A 94 6.31 11.69 -0.65
CA PHE A 94 5.46 12.31 0.37
C PHE A 94 6.15 13.43 1.14
N ARG A 95 7.48 13.36 1.28
CA ARG A 95 8.29 14.45 1.87
C ARG A 95 8.23 15.73 1.03
N SER A 96 8.09 15.61 -0.27
CA SER A 96 8.07 16.76 -1.20
C SER A 96 6.67 17.27 -1.53
N VAL A 97 5.61 16.53 -1.21
CA VAL A 97 4.22 16.93 -1.43
C VAL A 97 3.72 17.74 -0.23
N PRO A 98 3.29 19.00 -0.41
CA PRO A 98 2.79 19.81 0.70
C PRO A 98 1.43 19.27 1.20
N SER A 99 1.24 19.31 2.52
CA SER A 99 -0.06 19.03 3.14
C SER A 99 -1.08 20.10 2.74
N LEU A 100 -2.30 19.65 2.41
CA LEU A 100 -3.43 20.56 2.16
C LEU A 100 -4.04 21.09 3.47
N GLU A 101 -3.93 20.35 4.56
CA GLU A 101 -4.56 20.72 5.85
C GLU A 101 -3.63 21.52 6.75
N LYS A 102 -2.34 21.32 6.65
CA LYS A 102 -1.33 21.89 7.55
C LYS A 102 -0.28 22.67 6.77
N PRO A 103 -0.43 23.98 6.63
CA PRO A 103 0.57 24.81 5.94
C PRO A 103 1.97 24.63 6.55
N GLY A 104 2.97 24.44 5.68
CA GLY A 104 4.36 24.27 6.08
C GLY A 104 4.77 22.84 6.44
N LEU A 105 3.83 21.90 6.43
CA LEU A 105 4.13 20.46 6.59
C LEU A 105 4.02 19.76 5.23
N SER A 106 4.69 18.62 5.14
CA SER A 106 4.53 17.66 4.03
C SER A 106 3.45 16.62 4.34
N VAL A 107 3.02 15.90 3.33
CA VAL A 107 2.14 14.72 3.50
C VAL A 107 2.81 13.66 4.38
N LEU A 108 4.14 13.52 4.32
CA LEU A 108 4.87 12.60 5.18
C LEU A 108 4.78 13.02 6.66
N ASP A 109 4.95 14.32 6.95
CA ASP A 109 4.82 14.84 8.32
C ASP A 109 3.41 14.62 8.87
N GLU A 110 2.39 14.82 8.03
CA GLU A 110 1.00 14.58 8.37
C GLU A 110 0.73 13.11 8.68
N TYR A 111 1.24 12.20 7.85
CA TYR A 111 1.15 10.76 8.05
C TYR A 111 1.77 10.33 9.39
N TYR A 112 2.98 10.80 9.71
CA TYR A 112 3.62 10.50 10.99
C TYR A 112 2.86 11.08 12.19
N ARG A 113 2.33 12.29 12.06
CA ARG A 113 1.51 12.90 13.11
C ARG A 113 0.26 12.08 13.39
N LEU A 114 -0.49 11.71 12.37
CA LEU A 114 -1.71 10.91 12.50
C LEU A 114 -1.41 9.55 13.15
N ASN A 115 -0.35 8.88 12.74
CA ASN A 115 0.05 7.59 13.33
C ASN A 115 0.56 7.72 14.77
N LYS A 116 1.06 8.88 15.18
CA LYS A 116 1.46 9.13 16.56
C LYS A 116 0.27 9.40 17.46
N GLU A 117 -0.73 10.13 16.96
CA GLU A 117 -1.94 10.48 17.70
C GLU A 117 -2.89 9.28 17.83
N ASP A 118 -2.98 8.48 16.80
CA ASP A 118 -3.77 7.24 16.76
C ASP A 118 -2.91 6.08 16.21
N PRO A 119 -2.08 5.49 17.06
CA PRO A 119 -1.21 4.41 16.64
C PRO A 119 -2.02 3.24 16.09
N ASN A 120 -1.84 2.94 14.83
CA ASN A 120 -2.44 1.78 14.19
C ASN A 120 -1.75 0.50 14.71
N TYR A 121 -2.00 0.18 15.96
CA TYR A 121 -1.75 -1.16 16.42
C TYR A 121 -2.79 -2.04 15.75
N SER A 122 -2.37 -2.94 14.90
CA SER A 122 -3.24 -3.94 14.28
C SER A 122 -3.85 -4.86 15.32
N LEU A 123 -4.71 -4.33 16.15
CA LEU A 123 -5.72 -5.11 16.81
C LEU A 123 -6.72 -5.47 15.71
N CYS A 124 -6.31 -6.44 14.89
CA CYS A 124 -7.12 -6.87 13.78
C CYS A 124 -8.48 -7.27 14.30
N ARG A 125 -9.52 -6.58 13.85
CA ARG A 125 -10.88 -7.06 14.00
C ARG A 125 -11.22 -7.86 12.76
N ALA A 126 -11.69 -9.07 12.95
CA ALA A 126 -12.32 -9.84 11.91
C ALA A 126 -13.84 -9.83 12.11
N THR A 127 -14.57 -9.86 11.02
CA THR A 127 -16.04 -9.95 11.04
C THR A 127 -16.47 -11.23 10.34
N GLU A 128 -17.60 -11.79 10.79
CA GLU A 128 -18.28 -12.90 10.19
C GLU A 128 -19.77 -12.58 9.98
N ASN A 129 -20.51 -13.42 9.31
CA ASN A 129 -21.96 -13.29 9.14
C ASN A 129 -22.42 -11.87 8.74
N ARG A 130 -21.73 -11.23 7.79
CA ARG A 130 -22.02 -9.88 7.28
C ARG A 130 -21.85 -8.76 8.32
N GLY A 131 -20.75 -8.80 9.06
CA GLY A 131 -20.32 -7.70 9.92
C GLY A 131 -20.52 -7.92 11.41
N GLN A 132 -20.87 -9.12 11.83
CA GLN A 132 -20.81 -9.50 13.24
C GLN A 132 -19.35 -9.66 13.67
N ASP A 133 -19.05 -9.28 14.91
CA ASP A 133 -17.72 -9.46 15.47
C ASP A 133 -17.40 -10.96 15.60
N ALA A 134 -16.30 -11.40 15.00
CA ALA A 134 -15.82 -12.77 15.10
C ALA A 134 -15.14 -13.10 16.44
N HIS A 135 -15.06 -12.12 17.36
CA HIS A 135 -14.48 -12.26 18.71
C HIS A 135 -13.09 -12.90 18.73
N THR A 136 -12.26 -12.56 17.76
CA THR A 136 -10.90 -13.07 17.65
C THR A 136 -9.96 -12.50 18.70
N ASP A 137 -10.30 -11.34 19.28
CA ASP A 137 -9.56 -10.63 20.34
C ASP A 137 -8.06 -10.42 20.00
N GLY A 138 -7.75 -10.27 18.72
CA GLY A 138 -6.38 -10.14 18.23
C GLY A 138 -5.54 -11.41 18.34
N LYS A 139 -6.15 -12.57 18.60
CA LYS A 139 -5.45 -13.84 18.75
C LYS A 139 -5.57 -14.67 17.48
N PHE A 140 -4.48 -15.27 17.08
CA PHE A 140 -4.46 -16.15 15.91
C PHE A 140 -5.03 -17.54 16.18
N ASN A 141 -5.05 -17.98 17.44
CA ASN A 141 -5.55 -19.29 17.86
C ASN A 141 -4.99 -20.46 17.03
N LEU A 142 -3.71 -20.38 16.71
CA LEU A 142 -2.99 -21.47 16.05
C LEU A 142 -2.63 -22.53 17.09
N SER A 143 -2.90 -23.79 16.77
CA SER A 143 -2.36 -24.94 17.49
C SER A 143 -0.86 -25.07 17.25
N GLN A 144 -0.18 -25.89 18.03
CA GLN A 144 1.24 -26.20 17.77
C GLN A 144 1.43 -26.85 16.40
N GLU A 145 0.52 -27.70 15.99
CA GLU A 145 0.52 -28.32 14.65
C GLU A 145 0.36 -27.27 13.55
N GLY A 146 -0.59 -26.35 13.67
CA GLY A 146 -0.77 -25.25 12.73
C GLY A 146 0.47 -24.36 12.62
N VAL A 147 1.12 -24.06 13.75
CA VAL A 147 2.40 -23.31 13.74
C VAL A 147 3.47 -24.08 12.99
N MET A 148 3.58 -25.39 13.20
CA MET A 148 4.56 -26.23 12.50
C MET A 148 4.33 -26.29 10.99
N GLN A 149 3.09 -26.31 10.55
CA GLN A 149 2.74 -26.26 9.14
C GLN A 149 3.14 -24.93 8.50
N ILE A 150 2.86 -23.82 9.16
CA ILE A 150 3.29 -22.50 8.69
C ILE A 150 4.82 -22.40 8.66
N MET A 151 5.50 -22.86 9.69
CA MET A 151 6.96 -22.87 9.71
C MET A 151 7.54 -23.74 8.59
N LYS A 152 6.93 -24.88 8.27
CA LYS A 152 7.33 -25.72 7.15
C LYS A 152 7.25 -24.98 5.81
N LEU A 153 6.25 -24.12 5.63
CA LEU A 153 6.13 -23.30 4.41
C LEU A 153 7.39 -22.46 4.16
N PHE A 154 7.94 -21.83 5.20
CA PHE A 154 9.15 -21.01 5.08
C PHE A 154 10.40 -21.78 4.69
N PHE A 155 10.41 -23.09 4.88
CA PHE A 155 11.52 -23.99 4.49
C PHE A 155 11.24 -24.77 3.21
N THR A 156 10.05 -24.62 2.64
CA THR A 156 9.67 -25.26 1.37
C THR A 156 10.17 -24.37 0.21
N LYS A 157 10.73 -25.01 -0.81
CA LYS A 157 11.18 -24.27 -2.01
C LYS A 157 9.98 -23.82 -2.83
N ASP A 158 10.12 -22.68 -3.48
CA ASP A 158 9.05 -22.14 -4.33
C ASP A 158 8.63 -23.11 -5.43
N GLU A 159 9.61 -23.83 -6.02
CA GLU A 159 9.33 -24.82 -7.08
C GLU A 159 8.44 -25.98 -6.60
N ASP A 160 8.51 -26.32 -5.31
CA ASP A 160 7.69 -27.38 -4.71
C ASP A 160 6.24 -26.91 -4.45
N LEU A 161 5.96 -25.61 -4.60
CA LEU A 161 4.66 -24.99 -4.35
C LEU A 161 3.93 -24.54 -5.61
N TYR A 162 4.62 -24.40 -6.75
CA TYR A 162 4.04 -23.78 -7.95
C TYR A 162 2.73 -24.40 -8.44
N ASP A 163 2.61 -25.72 -8.35
CA ASP A 163 1.44 -26.44 -8.82
C ASP A 163 0.51 -26.89 -7.68
N LYS A 164 0.76 -26.41 -6.45
CA LYS A 164 -0.04 -26.79 -5.29
C LYS A 164 -1.11 -25.77 -4.97
N ARG A 165 -2.25 -26.28 -4.56
CA ARG A 165 -3.30 -25.48 -3.95
C ARG A 165 -3.03 -25.31 -2.46
N ILE A 166 -3.62 -24.31 -1.85
CA ILE A 166 -3.45 -24.02 -0.43
C ILE A 166 -3.92 -25.20 0.44
N ASP A 167 -5.02 -25.87 0.04
CA ASP A 167 -5.58 -27.04 0.72
C ASP A 167 -4.74 -28.33 0.55
N GLU A 168 -3.72 -28.31 -0.29
CA GLU A 168 -2.71 -29.38 -0.41
C GLU A 168 -1.45 -29.08 0.44
N VAL A 169 -1.36 -27.89 1.00
CA VAL A 169 -0.22 -27.44 1.81
C VAL A 169 -0.57 -27.40 3.29
N PHE A 170 -1.78 -27.00 3.62
CA PHE A 170 -2.30 -26.88 4.97
C PHE A 170 -3.49 -27.81 5.17
N ASP A 171 -3.76 -28.14 6.42
CA ASP A 171 -4.94 -28.93 6.84
C ASP A 171 -5.89 -28.10 7.73
N ASP A 172 -6.89 -28.78 8.28
CA ASP A 172 -7.94 -28.18 9.08
C ASP A 172 -7.42 -27.43 10.32
N GLU A 173 -6.23 -27.76 10.83
CA GLU A 173 -5.64 -27.05 11.98
C GLU A 173 -5.31 -25.59 11.64
N VAL A 174 -4.91 -25.33 10.40
CA VAL A 174 -4.68 -23.97 9.92
C VAL A 174 -6.00 -23.32 9.52
N PHE A 175 -6.84 -24.04 8.76
CA PHE A 175 -8.07 -23.48 8.22
C PHE A 175 -9.12 -23.11 9.29
N ASN A 176 -9.14 -23.78 10.41
CA ASN A 176 -10.04 -23.48 11.53
C ASN A 176 -9.48 -22.45 12.52
N SER A 177 -8.31 -21.88 12.23
CA SER A 177 -7.69 -20.87 13.09
C SER A 177 -8.14 -19.45 12.74
N ASN A 178 -8.05 -18.53 13.71
CA ASN A 178 -8.22 -17.10 13.45
C ASN A 178 -7.13 -16.56 12.51
N PHE A 179 -5.94 -17.17 12.52
CA PHE A 179 -4.88 -16.81 11.58
C PHE A 179 -5.35 -16.96 10.13
N TRP A 180 -6.01 -18.06 9.79
CA TRP A 180 -6.57 -18.25 8.44
C TRP A 180 -7.65 -17.23 8.11
N LEU A 181 -8.51 -16.92 9.07
CA LEU A 181 -9.54 -15.92 8.88
C LEU A 181 -8.93 -14.55 8.50
N TYR A 182 -7.89 -14.12 9.19
CA TYR A 182 -7.17 -12.89 8.85
C TYR A 182 -6.47 -13.00 7.50
N TRP A 183 -5.75 -14.08 7.29
CA TRP A 183 -4.95 -14.27 6.08
C TRP A 183 -5.80 -14.29 4.83
N ARG A 184 -6.85 -15.09 4.78
CA ARG A 184 -7.76 -15.13 3.64
C ARG A 184 -8.45 -13.80 3.38
N THR A 185 -8.81 -13.05 4.42
CA THR A 185 -9.46 -11.74 4.29
C THR A 185 -8.48 -10.69 3.76
N MET A 186 -7.25 -10.70 4.24
CA MET A 186 -6.22 -9.75 3.82
C MET A 186 -5.81 -9.94 2.36
N PHE A 187 -5.67 -11.18 1.91
CA PHE A 187 -5.23 -11.51 0.57
C PHE A 187 -6.37 -11.93 -0.38
N ALA A 188 -7.61 -11.84 0.07
CA ALA A 188 -8.80 -12.22 -0.70
C ALA A 188 -8.74 -13.65 -1.28
N PHE A 189 -8.24 -14.60 -0.50
CA PHE A 189 -8.26 -16.00 -0.89
C PHE A 189 -9.69 -16.54 -0.85
N GLU A 190 -10.09 -17.23 -1.89
CA GLU A 190 -11.30 -18.06 -1.91
C GLU A 190 -10.94 -19.48 -1.44
N ASN A 191 -11.90 -20.15 -0.83
CA ASN A 191 -11.76 -21.53 -0.36
C ASN A 191 -11.74 -22.50 -1.55
#